data_219c2a5332140e9011ad5572ff243f32
#
_entry.id   219c2a5332140e9011ad5572ff243f32
#
_cell.length_a   1.000
_cell.length_b   1.000
_cell.length_c   1.000
_cell.angle_alpha   90.00
_cell.angle_beta   90.00
_cell.angle_gamma   90.00
#
_symmetry.space_group_name_H-M   'P 1'
#
loop_
_entity.id
_entity.type
_entity.pdbx_description
1 polymer ?
#
loop_
_entity_poly.entity_id
_entity_poly.type
_entity_poly.pdbx_seq_one_letter_code
_entity_poly.pdbx_strand_id
1 'polypeptide(L)'
;VTLHLEKGASLLAVPNRQHLTERALIFAKNARDIAITGEGVLDGQGHVTGARDWRHNVILMEGCRNVRIEGISTVNAGAWTEHYIRCVGLTIKNVTVRSLRPGRNNDGIDLSGCEQVRIEGCTVISDDDAIVIKSQSADRVNRDIEVVNNVCHTYRGAFKLGTETRGVYQDLTCRGLTCYGAKALELYSVDGSEIERVTVENVRAYDALIALNIRLGARLRPSYWAKGLTPQTGVLRDIRIRDVAVEIGTRSWREVLLDHGIPDAEWATGMPEAPYDSCISGLPGHRVEKVVIDGFKVRVPGGAQSVPDAATLPERPDAYPHGGNFGPLPAYGLFVRHAQGVTLKNASFESVHPDARPPVAFFDAPDFSNLVTAP
;
A
#
# COMPACT_ATOMS: atom_id res chain seq x y z
N VAL A 1 -19.49 2.80 -23.25
CA VAL A 1 -19.95 4.14 -22.85
C VAL A 1 -18.75 4.98 -22.43
N THR A 2 -18.71 6.25 -22.88
CA THR A 2 -17.66 7.19 -22.46
C THR A 2 -18.27 8.39 -21.76
N LEU A 3 -17.81 8.69 -20.55
CA LEU A 3 -17.99 9.96 -19.89
C LEU A 3 -16.74 10.81 -20.14
N HIS A 4 -16.90 11.93 -20.83
CA HIS A 4 -15.80 12.86 -21.06
C HIS A 4 -16.04 14.16 -20.30
N LEU A 5 -15.05 14.56 -19.50
CA LEU A 5 -15.08 15.78 -18.69
C LEU A 5 -14.07 16.79 -19.24
N GLU A 6 -14.58 17.81 -19.89
CA GLU A 6 -13.71 18.89 -20.40
C GLU A 6 -12.98 19.60 -19.28
N LYS A 7 -11.88 20.25 -19.62
CA LYS A 7 -11.13 21.08 -18.67
C LYS A 7 -12.03 22.14 -18.02
N GLY A 8 -12.03 22.18 -16.69
CA GLY A 8 -12.87 23.07 -15.90
C GLY A 8 -14.28 22.53 -15.60
N ALA A 9 -14.68 21.41 -16.21
CA ALA A 9 -15.91 20.74 -15.84
C ALA A 9 -15.77 20.03 -14.48
N SER A 10 -16.80 20.11 -13.65
CA SER A 10 -16.86 19.44 -12.36
C SER A 10 -18.19 18.71 -12.19
N LEU A 11 -18.12 17.44 -11.86
CA LEU A 11 -19.27 16.65 -11.44
C LEU A 11 -19.18 16.42 -9.93
N LEU A 12 -20.16 16.94 -9.19
CA LEU A 12 -20.18 16.93 -7.73
C LEU A 12 -21.20 15.92 -7.21
N ALA A 13 -20.82 15.16 -6.20
CA ALA A 13 -21.75 14.31 -5.47
C ALA A 13 -22.77 15.16 -4.72
N VAL A 14 -24.05 14.79 -4.81
CA VAL A 14 -25.07 15.42 -3.98
C VAL A 14 -24.89 14.96 -2.53
N PRO A 15 -24.75 15.86 -1.55
CA PRO A 15 -24.49 15.50 -0.16
C PRO A 15 -25.74 14.92 0.54
N ASN A 16 -26.33 13.88 -0.05
CA ASN A 16 -27.51 13.21 0.47
C ASN A 16 -27.46 11.71 0.16
N ARG A 17 -27.52 10.87 1.19
CA ARG A 17 -27.55 9.40 1.07
C ARG A 17 -28.64 8.87 0.14
N GLN A 18 -29.78 9.54 0.07
CA GLN A 18 -30.89 9.11 -0.75
C GLN A 18 -30.58 9.17 -2.25
N HIS A 19 -29.64 10.01 -2.65
CA HIS A 19 -29.26 10.18 -4.06
C HIS A 19 -28.02 9.34 -4.48
N LEU A 20 -27.22 8.86 -3.52
CA LEU A 20 -26.07 7.99 -3.79
C LEU A 20 -26.33 6.58 -3.25
N THR A 21 -27.33 5.90 -3.81
CA THR A 21 -27.81 4.59 -3.34
C THR A 21 -26.73 3.52 -3.37
N GLU A 22 -25.81 3.57 -4.35
CA GLU A 22 -24.72 2.62 -4.50
C GLU A 22 -23.43 3.04 -3.76
N ARG A 23 -23.50 4.08 -2.96
CA ARG A 23 -22.35 4.64 -2.21
C ARG A 23 -21.21 5.11 -3.11
N ALA A 24 -21.49 5.64 -4.28
CA ALA A 24 -20.50 6.21 -5.17
C ALA A 24 -21.08 7.31 -6.05
N LEU A 25 -20.26 8.30 -6.44
CA LEU A 25 -20.64 9.30 -7.42
C LEU A 25 -20.77 8.68 -8.80
N ILE A 26 -19.78 7.86 -9.18
CA ILE A 26 -19.82 7.04 -10.39
C ILE A 26 -19.87 5.57 -9.98
N PHE A 27 -20.91 4.87 -10.40
CA PHE A 27 -21.08 3.45 -10.17
C PHE A 27 -21.27 2.68 -11.47
N ALA A 28 -20.59 1.55 -11.61
CA ALA A 28 -20.81 0.61 -12.71
C ALA A 28 -20.71 -0.84 -12.20
N LYS A 29 -21.64 -1.69 -12.65
CA LYS A 29 -21.65 -3.10 -12.30
C LYS A 29 -21.84 -3.99 -13.52
N ASN A 30 -20.99 -5.00 -13.65
CA ASN A 30 -21.02 -5.99 -14.74
C ASN A 30 -21.08 -5.37 -16.15
N ALA A 31 -20.54 -4.17 -16.29
CA ALA A 31 -20.53 -3.43 -17.54
C ALA A 31 -19.20 -3.64 -18.29
N ARG A 32 -19.19 -3.31 -19.59
CA ARG A 32 -17.99 -3.42 -20.43
C ARG A 32 -17.79 -2.19 -21.30
N ASP A 33 -16.56 -2.01 -21.76
CA ASP A 33 -16.17 -0.94 -22.67
C ASP A 33 -16.56 0.44 -22.11
N ILE A 34 -16.08 0.71 -20.89
CA ILE A 34 -16.32 1.97 -20.16
C ILE A 34 -15.07 2.83 -20.26
N ALA A 35 -15.26 4.12 -20.52
CA ALA A 35 -14.20 5.09 -20.38
C ALA A 35 -14.68 6.32 -19.60
N ILE A 36 -13.82 6.84 -18.72
CA ILE A 36 -13.94 8.16 -18.10
C ILE A 36 -12.67 8.91 -18.47
N THR A 37 -12.79 10.01 -19.20
CA THR A 37 -11.65 10.70 -19.78
C THR A 37 -11.78 12.22 -19.68
N GLY A 38 -10.70 12.93 -19.94
CA GLY A 38 -10.67 14.39 -20.00
C GLY A 38 -9.79 15.01 -18.92
N GLU A 39 -9.99 16.29 -18.65
CA GLU A 39 -9.22 17.06 -17.66
C GLU A 39 -10.12 17.65 -16.54
N GLY A 40 -11.37 17.20 -16.45
CA GLY A 40 -12.32 17.66 -15.44
C GLY A 40 -12.19 16.93 -14.10
N VAL A 41 -13.09 17.26 -13.18
CA VAL A 41 -13.06 16.83 -11.78
C VAL A 41 -14.30 16.03 -11.43
N LEU A 42 -14.13 14.91 -10.74
CA LEU A 42 -15.15 14.19 -10.01
C LEU A 42 -14.97 14.48 -8.52
N ASP A 43 -15.86 15.21 -7.90
CA ASP A 43 -15.80 15.60 -6.49
C ASP A 43 -16.84 14.84 -5.65
N GLY A 44 -16.37 13.97 -4.77
CA GLY A 44 -17.21 13.18 -3.87
C GLY A 44 -17.86 14.00 -2.76
N GLN A 45 -17.42 15.23 -2.49
CA GLN A 45 -17.92 16.09 -1.40
C GLN A 45 -17.99 15.40 -0.02
N GLY A 46 -17.10 14.48 0.25
CA GLY A 46 -17.08 13.69 1.48
C GLY A 46 -17.08 14.52 2.75
N HIS A 47 -16.44 15.69 2.73
CA HIS A 47 -16.38 16.63 3.86
C HIS A 47 -17.72 17.33 4.16
N VAL A 48 -18.61 17.46 3.18
CA VAL A 48 -19.91 18.12 3.32
C VAL A 48 -20.98 17.15 3.81
N THR A 49 -20.84 15.88 3.44
CA THR A 49 -21.89 14.87 3.66
C THR A 49 -21.96 14.32 5.09
N GLY A 50 -21.16 14.82 6.02
CA GLY A 50 -21.05 14.25 7.37
C GLY A 50 -20.47 12.84 7.32
N ALA A 51 -19.50 12.63 6.50
CA ALA A 51 -18.97 11.36 5.99
C ALA A 51 -18.48 10.34 7.03
N ARG A 52 -18.41 10.67 8.31
CA ARG A 52 -18.02 9.67 9.32
C ARG A 52 -18.93 8.44 9.32
N ASP A 53 -20.20 8.64 9.00
CA ASP A 53 -21.20 7.57 9.00
C ASP A 53 -21.60 7.12 7.60
N TRP A 54 -21.25 7.86 6.56
CA TRP A 54 -21.58 7.55 5.18
C TRP A 54 -20.36 7.49 4.29
N ARG A 55 -19.87 6.30 4.17
CA ARG A 55 -18.65 5.95 3.44
C ARG A 55 -18.97 5.76 1.96
N HIS A 56 -18.68 6.75 1.13
CA HIS A 56 -18.90 6.67 -0.31
C HIS A 56 -17.60 6.90 -1.08
N ASN A 57 -17.52 6.24 -2.21
CA ASN A 57 -16.42 6.37 -3.16
C ASN A 57 -16.70 7.51 -4.14
N VAL A 58 -15.68 8.00 -4.81
CA VAL A 58 -15.87 8.81 -6.03
C VAL A 58 -16.19 7.88 -7.20
N ILE A 59 -15.39 6.83 -7.39
CA ILE A 59 -15.63 5.79 -8.39
C ILE A 59 -15.74 4.43 -7.69
N LEU A 60 -16.79 3.67 -8.02
CA LEU A 60 -16.97 2.26 -7.64
C LEU A 60 -17.35 1.46 -8.87
N MET A 61 -16.52 0.49 -9.25
CA MET A 61 -16.79 -0.42 -10.35
C MET A 61 -16.69 -1.88 -9.89
N GLU A 62 -17.72 -2.67 -10.18
CA GLU A 62 -17.79 -4.08 -9.79
C GLU A 62 -18.01 -4.99 -11.02
N GLY A 63 -17.14 -5.99 -11.23
CA GLY A 63 -17.29 -6.97 -12.30
C GLY A 63 -17.18 -6.38 -13.71
N CYS A 64 -16.61 -5.19 -13.87
CA CYS A 64 -16.50 -4.51 -15.14
C CYS A 64 -15.33 -5.03 -15.99
N ARG A 65 -15.46 -4.92 -17.33
CA ARG A 65 -14.43 -5.36 -18.28
C ARG A 65 -14.08 -4.25 -19.26
N ASN A 66 -12.79 -4.16 -19.63
CA ASN A 66 -12.28 -3.16 -20.55
C ASN A 66 -12.64 -1.74 -20.08
N VAL A 67 -12.03 -1.33 -18.98
CA VAL A 67 -12.27 -0.04 -18.32
C VAL A 67 -11.05 0.86 -18.51
N ARG A 68 -11.29 2.13 -18.90
CA ARG A 68 -10.24 3.14 -19.05
C ARG A 68 -10.62 4.42 -18.29
N ILE A 69 -9.77 4.80 -17.35
CA ILE A 69 -9.86 6.06 -16.60
C ILE A 69 -8.62 6.88 -16.95
N GLU A 70 -8.78 8.08 -17.51
CA GLU A 70 -7.63 8.81 -18.05
C GLU A 70 -7.77 10.33 -17.90
N GLY A 71 -6.75 10.98 -17.34
CA GLY A 71 -6.54 12.43 -17.32
C GLY A 71 -7.35 13.21 -16.30
N ILE A 72 -8.41 12.64 -15.75
CA ILE A 72 -9.31 13.28 -14.80
C ILE A 72 -8.69 13.46 -13.41
N SER A 73 -9.38 14.25 -12.58
CA SER A 73 -9.12 14.31 -11.14
C SER A 73 -10.31 13.74 -10.35
N THR A 74 -10.01 12.91 -9.34
CA THR A 74 -10.99 12.40 -8.37
C THR A 74 -10.65 12.94 -6.98
N VAL A 75 -11.60 13.60 -6.32
CA VAL A 75 -11.30 14.33 -5.08
C VAL A 75 -12.36 14.13 -4.01
N ASN A 76 -11.97 14.34 -2.75
CA ASN A 76 -12.86 14.48 -1.59
C ASN A 76 -13.85 13.31 -1.40
N ALA A 77 -13.36 12.08 -1.39
CA ALA A 77 -14.18 10.91 -1.09
C ALA A 77 -14.65 10.89 0.37
N GLY A 78 -15.73 10.19 0.64
CA GLY A 78 -16.15 9.86 2.00
C GLY A 78 -15.45 8.62 2.59
N ALA A 79 -14.78 7.85 1.74
CA ALA A 79 -13.98 6.68 2.08
C ALA A 79 -12.93 6.44 0.96
N TRP A 80 -12.70 5.20 0.53
CA TRP A 80 -11.82 4.86 -0.60
C TRP A 80 -12.21 5.65 -1.84
N THR A 81 -11.28 6.36 -2.43
CA THR A 81 -11.61 7.30 -3.50
C THR A 81 -12.04 6.58 -4.78
N GLU A 82 -11.20 5.66 -5.25
CA GLU A 82 -11.50 4.80 -6.40
C GLU A 82 -11.42 3.33 -5.99
N HIS A 83 -12.51 2.60 -6.15
CA HIS A 83 -12.56 1.19 -5.80
C HIS A 83 -13.02 0.34 -6.98
N TYR A 84 -12.17 -0.61 -7.37
CA TYR A 84 -12.41 -1.53 -8.46
C TYR A 84 -12.46 -2.96 -7.91
N ILE A 85 -13.61 -3.63 -8.12
CA ILE A 85 -13.86 -4.97 -7.58
C ILE A 85 -14.07 -5.93 -8.75
N ARG A 86 -13.28 -7.01 -8.84
CA ARG A 86 -13.40 -8.04 -9.89
C ARG A 86 -13.41 -7.47 -11.32
N CYS A 87 -12.70 -6.39 -11.54
CA CYS A 87 -12.54 -5.81 -12.87
C CYS A 87 -11.43 -6.52 -13.65
N VAL A 88 -11.62 -6.65 -14.96
CA VAL A 88 -10.64 -7.28 -15.87
C VAL A 88 -10.37 -6.36 -17.05
N GLY A 89 -9.07 -6.11 -17.33
CA GLY A 89 -8.67 -5.16 -18.36
C GLY A 89 -8.93 -3.72 -17.92
N LEU A 90 -8.28 -3.29 -16.84
CA LEU A 90 -8.44 -1.93 -16.28
C LEU A 90 -7.17 -1.11 -16.55
N THR A 91 -7.34 0.07 -17.15
CA THR A 91 -6.28 1.06 -17.32
C THR A 91 -6.64 2.35 -16.60
N ILE A 92 -5.77 2.78 -15.67
CA ILE A 92 -5.87 4.07 -14.98
C ILE A 92 -4.61 4.85 -15.33
N LYS A 93 -4.75 5.96 -16.05
CA LYS A 93 -3.59 6.67 -16.61
C LYS A 93 -3.68 8.17 -16.40
N ASN A 94 -2.59 8.76 -15.90
CA ASN A 94 -2.47 10.23 -15.73
C ASN A 94 -3.63 10.82 -14.89
N VAL A 95 -4.12 10.07 -13.91
CA VAL A 95 -5.20 10.50 -13.01
C VAL A 95 -4.60 11.18 -11.79
N THR A 96 -5.24 12.24 -11.32
CA THR A 96 -4.92 12.86 -10.05
C THR A 96 -5.98 12.47 -9.02
N VAL A 97 -5.58 11.71 -8.01
CA VAL A 97 -6.43 11.39 -6.86
C VAL A 97 -6.03 12.28 -5.70
N ARG A 98 -6.99 13.01 -5.09
CA ARG A 98 -6.72 13.84 -3.91
C ARG A 98 -7.84 13.75 -2.88
N SER A 99 -7.58 13.11 -1.76
CA SER A 99 -8.57 12.86 -0.71
C SER A 99 -7.96 13.05 0.67
N LEU A 100 -7.82 14.32 1.09
CA LEU A 100 -7.26 14.74 2.37
C LEU A 100 -8.31 15.25 3.35
N ARG A 101 -9.49 15.66 2.86
CA ARG A 101 -10.54 16.23 3.70
C ARG A 101 -11.18 15.19 4.60
N PRO A 102 -11.76 15.59 5.74
CA PRO A 102 -12.26 14.64 6.73
C PRO A 102 -13.14 13.54 6.17
N GLY A 103 -12.67 12.34 6.27
CA GLY A 103 -13.32 11.08 5.91
C GLY A 103 -12.73 9.98 6.79
N ARG A 104 -13.02 8.72 6.45
CA ARG A 104 -12.38 7.56 7.09
C ARG A 104 -11.85 6.64 6.02
N ASN A 105 -10.57 6.29 6.11
CA ASN A 105 -9.90 5.46 5.12
C ASN A 105 -10.05 6.11 3.73
N ASN A 106 -9.46 7.27 3.56
CA ASN A 106 -9.44 7.98 2.28
C ASN A 106 -8.31 7.42 1.42
N ASP A 107 -8.36 6.11 1.19
CA ASP A 107 -7.43 5.43 0.29
C ASP A 107 -7.57 6.02 -1.11
N GLY A 108 -6.49 6.00 -1.89
CA GLY A 108 -6.49 6.56 -3.24
C GLY A 108 -7.12 5.61 -4.25
N ILE A 109 -6.41 4.55 -4.62
CA ILE A 109 -6.83 3.56 -5.63
C ILE A 109 -6.81 2.18 -5.01
N ASP A 110 -7.98 1.56 -4.87
CA ASP A 110 -8.19 0.23 -4.32
C ASP A 110 -8.55 -0.78 -5.41
N LEU A 111 -7.79 -1.86 -5.50
CA LEU A 111 -8.09 -3.00 -6.34
C LEU A 111 -8.51 -4.19 -5.46
N SER A 112 -9.60 -4.86 -5.79
CA SER A 112 -10.11 -6.02 -5.02
C SER A 112 -10.46 -7.19 -5.93
N GLY A 113 -9.49 -8.09 -6.17
CA GLY A 113 -9.67 -9.22 -7.06
C GLY A 113 -9.76 -8.79 -8.53
N CYS A 114 -8.82 -7.97 -8.99
CA CYS A 114 -8.76 -7.48 -10.35
C CYS A 114 -7.64 -8.15 -11.15
N GLU A 115 -7.85 -8.29 -12.45
CA GLU A 115 -6.90 -8.92 -13.38
C GLU A 115 -6.62 -8.01 -14.57
N GLN A 116 -5.38 -8.08 -15.11
CA GLN A 116 -4.94 -7.29 -16.27
C GLN A 116 -5.11 -5.80 -16.02
N VAL A 117 -4.45 -5.28 -14.98
CA VAL A 117 -4.56 -3.88 -14.55
C VAL A 117 -3.28 -3.12 -14.83
N ARG A 118 -3.41 -1.90 -15.30
CA ARG A 118 -2.29 -0.95 -15.42
C ARG A 118 -2.67 0.38 -14.80
N ILE A 119 -1.88 0.81 -13.81
CA ILE A 119 -1.95 2.13 -13.16
C ILE A 119 -0.67 2.87 -13.53
N GLU A 120 -0.76 3.92 -14.34
CA GLU A 120 0.42 4.57 -14.90
C GLU A 120 0.34 6.10 -14.84
N GLY A 121 1.45 6.72 -14.38
CA GLY A 121 1.60 8.18 -14.41
C GLY A 121 0.63 8.94 -13.52
N CYS A 122 0.06 8.28 -12.52
CA CYS A 122 -0.91 8.89 -11.61
C CYS A 122 -0.21 9.64 -10.47
N THR A 123 -0.87 10.70 -9.98
CA THR A 123 -0.51 11.36 -8.73
C THR A 123 -1.58 11.08 -7.70
N VAL A 124 -1.21 10.40 -6.62
CA VAL A 124 -2.14 9.98 -5.56
C VAL A 124 -1.78 10.69 -4.26
N ILE A 125 -2.71 11.48 -3.74
CA ILE A 125 -2.58 12.24 -2.50
C ILE A 125 -3.73 11.81 -1.59
N SER A 126 -3.42 11.01 -0.57
CA SER A 126 -4.44 10.35 0.25
C SER A 126 -4.11 10.41 1.75
N ASP A 127 -5.14 10.51 2.57
CA ASP A 127 -5.02 10.48 4.03
C ASP A 127 -5.09 9.05 4.60
N ASP A 128 -5.01 8.04 3.73
CA ASP A 128 -4.81 6.62 4.03
C ASP A 128 -3.97 6.00 2.89
N ASP A 129 -4.04 4.70 2.61
CA ASP A 129 -3.22 4.02 1.60
C ASP A 129 -3.36 4.66 0.21
N ALA A 130 -2.27 4.79 -0.54
CA ALA A 130 -2.32 5.44 -1.85
C ALA A 130 -2.74 4.48 -2.97
N ILE A 131 -1.96 3.43 -3.23
CA ILE A 131 -2.28 2.38 -4.21
C ILE A 131 -2.24 1.05 -3.50
N VAL A 132 -3.39 0.40 -3.41
CA VAL A 132 -3.53 -0.79 -2.58
C VAL A 132 -4.30 -1.92 -3.28
N ILE A 133 -3.78 -3.14 -3.14
CA ILE A 133 -4.39 -4.34 -3.69
C ILE A 133 -4.91 -5.18 -2.52
N LYS A 134 -6.22 -5.44 -2.53
CA LYS A 134 -6.95 -6.11 -1.44
C LYS A 134 -7.72 -7.32 -1.94
N SER A 135 -8.12 -8.19 -1.03
CA SER A 135 -9.11 -9.24 -1.29
C SER A 135 -9.72 -9.73 0.00
N GLN A 136 -11.02 -9.94 -0.01
CA GLN A 136 -11.82 -10.38 1.15
C GLN A 136 -12.44 -11.77 0.93
N SER A 137 -12.09 -12.46 -0.15
CA SER A 137 -12.69 -13.74 -0.50
C SER A 137 -11.70 -14.65 -1.23
N ALA A 138 -11.83 -15.95 -1.00
CA ALA A 138 -10.95 -16.98 -1.59
C ALA A 138 -11.07 -17.08 -3.11
N ASP A 139 -12.21 -16.73 -3.68
CA ASP A 139 -12.49 -16.78 -5.11
C ASP A 139 -11.99 -15.56 -5.88
N ARG A 140 -11.34 -14.61 -5.20
CA ARG A 140 -10.78 -13.42 -5.83
C ARG A 140 -9.33 -13.67 -6.25
N VAL A 141 -9.03 -13.22 -7.45
CA VAL A 141 -7.69 -13.28 -8.03
C VAL A 141 -7.25 -11.86 -8.36
N ASN A 142 -6.11 -11.45 -7.82
CA ASN A 142 -5.36 -10.28 -8.23
C ASN A 142 -4.20 -10.77 -9.09
N ARG A 143 -4.22 -10.53 -10.40
CA ARG A 143 -3.22 -11.04 -11.33
C ARG A 143 -2.90 -10.07 -12.46
N ASP A 144 -1.65 -10.12 -12.94
CA ASP A 144 -1.20 -9.28 -14.05
C ASP A 144 -1.46 -7.79 -13.77
N ILE A 145 -0.96 -7.29 -12.62
CA ILE A 145 -1.15 -5.92 -12.19
C ILE A 145 0.17 -5.17 -12.29
N GLU A 146 0.17 -4.08 -13.05
CA GLU A 146 1.30 -3.18 -13.20
C GLU A 146 0.99 -1.79 -12.61
N VAL A 147 1.81 -1.34 -11.67
CA VAL A 147 1.79 0.01 -11.08
C VAL A 147 3.07 0.71 -11.54
N VAL A 148 2.99 1.69 -12.45
CA VAL A 148 4.14 2.19 -13.19
C VAL A 148 4.24 3.72 -13.15
N ASN A 149 5.39 4.24 -12.74
CA ASN A 149 5.72 5.68 -12.79
C ASN A 149 4.68 6.56 -12.07
N ASN A 150 4.30 6.18 -10.86
CA ASN A 150 3.33 6.94 -10.06
C ASN A 150 4.02 7.76 -8.97
N VAL A 151 3.38 8.83 -8.56
CA VAL A 151 3.79 9.68 -7.44
C VAL A 151 2.74 9.60 -6.33
N CYS A 152 3.15 9.26 -5.12
CA CYS A 152 2.25 9.10 -3.98
C CYS A 152 2.64 10.02 -2.83
N HIS A 153 1.65 10.73 -2.28
CA HIS A 153 1.77 11.47 -1.03
C HIS A 153 0.78 10.86 -0.03
N THR A 154 1.28 10.22 1.00
CA THR A 154 0.45 9.61 2.06
C THR A 154 1.30 9.38 3.31
N TYR A 155 0.70 9.26 4.47
CA TYR A 155 1.39 8.76 5.67
C TYR A 155 1.07 7.29 5.97
N ARG A 156 0.36 6.63 5.05
CA ARG A 156 0.07 5.19 5.08
C ARG A 156 0.84 4.47 3.97
N GLY A 157 0.34 3.37 3.47
CA GLY A 157 1.01 2.58 2.43
C GLY A 157 1.04 3.28 1.07
N ALA A 158 2.23 3.54 0.51
CA ALA A 158 2.32 4.06 -0.86
C ALA A 158 2.02 2.98 -1.89
N PHE A 159 2.66 1.81 -1.78
CA PHE A 159 2.29 0.58 -2.48
C PHE A 159 2.06 -0.52 -1.45
N LYS A 160 0.86 -1.06 -1.44
CA LYS A 160 0.46 -2.00 -0.40
C LYS A 160 -0.33 -3.19 -0.94
N LEU A 161 0.00 -4.37 -0.44
CA LEU A 161 -0.84 -5.56 -0.52
C LEU A 161 -1.52 -5.73 0.84
N GLY A 162 -2.83 -5.56 0.86
CA GLY A 162 -3.63 -5.72 2.09
C GLY A 162 -4.18 -4.43 2.70
N THR A 163 -4.62 -4.48 3.98
CA THR A 163 -4.48 -5.61 4.93
C THR A 163 -5.45 -6.77 4.68
N GLU A 164 -6.54 -6.56 3.96
CA GLU A 164 -7.46 -7.61 3.56
C GLU A 164 -6.79 -8.50 2.52
N THR A 165 -6.29 -9.68 2.94
CA THR A 165 -5.54 -10.58 2.06
C THR A 165 -6.07 -12.00 2.12
N ARG A 166 -7.12 -12.24 1.34
CA ARG A 166 -7.67 -13.58 1.10
C ARG A 166 -7.74 -13.83 -0.41
N GLY A 167 -7.49 -15.07 -0.86
CA GLY A 167 -7.44 -15.41 -2.28
C GLY A 167 -6.03 -15.37 -2.86
N VAL A 168 -5.90 -15.09 -4.15
CA VAL A 168 -4.67 -15.25 -4.91
C VAL A 168 -4.13 -13.90 -5.38
N TYR A 169 -2.80 -13.71 -5.28
CA TYR A 169 -2.06 -12.55 -5.76
C TYR A 169 -0.86 -13.03 -6.55
N GLN A 170 -0.84 -12.79 -7.84
CA GLN A 170 0.20 -13.30 -8.73
C GLN A 170 0.57 -12.29 -9.80
N ASP A 171 1.87 -12.27 -10.17
CA ASP A 171 2.37 -11.46 -11.27
C ASP A 171 2.09 -9.96 -11.07
N LEU A 172 2.48 -9.45 -9.88
CA LEU A 172 2.31 -8.07 -9.49
C LEU A 172 3.62 -7.29 -9.67
N THR A 173 3.57 -6.17 -10.36
CA THR A 173 4.73 -5.31 -10.59
C THR A 173 4.48 -3.89 -10.13
N CYS A 174 5.37 -3.34 -9.29
CA CYS A 174 5.44 -1.92 -8.97
C CYS A 174 6.78 -1.37 -9.46
N ARG A 175 6.79 -0.39 -10.36
CA ARG A 175 8.00 0.16 -10.94
C ARG A 175 7.93 1.68 -11.09
N GLY A 176 9.03 2.36 -10.74
CA GLY A 176 9.12 3.81 -10.90
C GLY A 176 8.21 4.57 -9.92
N LEU A 177 8.08 4.08 -8.69
CA LEU A 177 7.29 4.75 -7.66
C LEU A 177 8.13 5.81 -6.96
N THR A 178 7.59 7.03 -6.89
CA THR A 178 8.11 8.08 -5.99
C THR A 178 7.08 8.33 -4.89
N CYS A 179 7.48 8.34 -3.63
CA CYS A 179 6.54 8.59 -2.54
C CYS A 179 7.12 9.48 -1.45
N TYR A 180 6.23 10.20 -0.77
CA TYR A 180 6.54 11.20 0.24
C TYR A 180 5.70 10.97 1.49
N GLY A 181 6.34 10.99 2.67
CA GLY A 181 5.70 10.80 3.97
C GLY A 181 5.21 9.38 4.25
N ALA A 182 5.44 8.44 3.33
CA ALA A 182 4.76 7.18 3.24
C ALA A 182 5.42 6.04 4.03
N LYS A 183 4.63 5.01 4.34
CA LYS A 183 5.12 3.63 4.48
C LYS A 183 5.36 3.12 3.05
N ALA A 184 6.62 3.12 2.61
CA ALA A 184 6.92 3.00 1.19
C ALA A 184 6.40 1.68 0.58
N LEU A 185 6.75 0.54 1.19
CA LEU A 185 6.39 -0.80 0.71
C LEU A 185 5.81 -1.64 1.84
N GLU A 186 4.55 -2.02 1.74
CA GLU A 186 3.85 -2.89 2.69
C GLU A 186 3.26 -4.12 1.97
N LEU A 187 3.86 -5.29 2.15
CA LEU A 187 3.48 -6.52 1.47
C LEU A 187 2.99 -7.55 2.50
N TYR A 188 1.68 -7.71 2.64
CA TYR A 188 1.07 -8.50 3.69
C TYR A 188 0.29 -9.70 3.16
N SER A 189 0.47 -10.86 3.78
CA SER A 189 -0.41 -12.03 3.71
C SER A 189 -0.84 -12.39 5.12
N VAL A 190 -2.03 -11.98 5.54
CA VAL A 190 -2.48 -12.15 6.95
C VAL A 190 -3.86 -12.79 7.11
N ASP A 191 -4.61 -12.96 6.03
CA ASP A 191 -5.94 -13.59 6.07
C ASP A 191 -5.99 -14.90 5.26
N GLY A 192 -4.83 -15.52 5.00
CA GLY A 192 -4.74 -16.80 4.31
C GLY A 192 -4.68 -16.69 2.78
N SER A 193 -4.07 -15.65 2.25
CA SER A 193 -3.83 -15.47 0.82
C SER A 193 -2.61 -16.25 0.33
N GLU A 194 -2.58 -16.55 -0.97
CA GLU A 194 -1.40 -16.99 -1.70
C GLU A 194 -0.84 -15.82 -2.48
N ILE A 195 0.31 -15.30 -2.05
CA ILE A 195 0.99 -14.17 -2.69
C ILE A 195 2.32 -14.65 -3.24
N GLU A 196 2.50 -14.53 -4.55
CA GLU A 196 3.73 -14.94 -5.21
C GLU A 196 4.02 -14.14 -6.48
N ARG A 197 5.28 -14.11 -6.90
CA ARG A 197 5.77 -13.41 -8.08
C ARG A 197 5.46 -11.90 -8.03
N VAL A 198 5.91 -11.28 -6.94
CA VAL A 198 5.82 -9.82 -6.75
C VAL A 198 7.17 -9.19 -7.10
N THR A 199 7.15 -8.21 -7.98
CA THR A 199 8.34 -7.45 -8.39
C THR A 199 8.17 -5.97 -8.03
N VAL A 200 9.16 -5.41 -7.34
CA VAL A 200 9.22 -3.98 -7.01
C VAL A 200 10.55 -3.43 -7.51
N GLU A 201 10.50 -2.39 -8.34
CA GLU A 201 11.70 -1.84 -8.98
C GLU A 201 11.69 -0.31 -9.02
N ASN A 202 12.87 0.30 -8.85
CA ASN A 202 13.07 1.74 -9.02
C ASN A 202 12.10 2.55 -8.15
N VAL A 203 12.23 2.43 -6.82
CA VAL A 203 11.42 3.17 -5.84
C VAL A 203 12.28 4.23 -5.16
N ARG A 204 11.74 5.43 -5.04
CA ARG A 204 12.33 6.55 -4.30
C ARG A 204 11.32 7.03 -3.26
N ALA A 205 11.72 7.02 -2.00
CA ALA A 205 10.86 7.46 -0.90
C ALA A 205 11.57 8.51 -0.04
N TYR A 206 10.86 9.58 0.24
CA TYR A 206 11.37 10.71 0.99
C TYR A 206 10.47 10.99 2.20
N ASP A 207 11.07 11.36 3.32
CA ASP A 207 10.36 11.51 4.60
C ASP A 207 9.51 10.29 4.96
N ALA A 208 9.98 9.10 4.59
CA ALA A 208 9.22 7.87 4.75
C ALA A 208 9.13 7.46 6.23
N LEU A 209 8.06 6.77 6.58
CA LEU A 209 7.88 6.19 7.92
C LEU A 209 8.46 4.78 8.04
N ILE A 210 8.52 4.04 6.95
CA ILE A 210 9.15 2.73 6.86
C ILE A 210 9.57 2.49 5.41
N ALA A 211 10.70 1.81 5.21
CA ALA A 211 11.11 1.47 3.86
C ALA A 211 10.45 0.20 3.35
N LEU A 212 10.40 -0.85 4.17
CA LEU A 212 9.90 -2.17 3.78
C LEU A 212 9.28 -2.90 4.96
N ASN A 213 8.04 -3.40 4.78
CA ASN A 213 7.41 -4.32 5.72
C ASN A 213 6.79 -5.48 4.95
N ILE A 214 7.42 -6.65 5.01
CA ILE A 214 6.92 -7.91 4.46
C ILE A 214 6.42 -8.76 5.63
N ARG A 215 5.12 -9.07 5.66
CA ARG A 215 4.52 -9.80 6.78
C ARG A 215 3.66 -10.97 6.32
N LEU A 216 4.05 -12.18 6.71
CA LEU A 216 3.16 -13.34 6.73
C LEU A 216 2.62 -13.48 8.16
N GLY A 217 1.31 -13.37 8.33
CA GLY A 217 0.62 -13.44 9.61
C GLY A 217 -0.58 -14.38 9.56
N ALA A 218 -1.29 -14.48 10.67
CA ALA A 218 -2.45 -15.35 10.82
C ALA A 218 -3.62 -14.60 11.51
N ARG A 219 -3.96 -13.41 11.01
CA ARG A 219 -5.13 -12.66 11.47
C ARG A 219 -6.43 -13.40 11.13
N LEU A 220 -6.48 -14.00 9.94
CA LEU A 220 -7.48 -14.96 9.49
C LEU A 220 -8.92 -14.53 9.78
N ARG A 221 -9.30 -13.32 9.39
CA ARG A 221 -10.63 -12.75 9.66
C ARG A 221 -11.75 -13.75 9.31
N PRO A 222 -12.58 -14.15 10.27
CA PRO A 222 -13.62 -15.18 10.05
C PRO A 222 -14.59 -14.84 8.90
N SER A 223 -14.90 -13.55 8.71
CA SER A 223 -15.81 -13.09 7.66
C SER A 223 -15.28 -13.31 6.22
N TYR A 224 -13.99 -13.64 6.06
CA TYR A 224 -13.39 -13.90 4.74
C TYR A 224 -13.33 -15.39 4.41
N TRP A 225 -13.84 -16.24 5.29
CA TRP A 225 -13.85 -17.68 5.14
C TRP A 225 -15.28 -18.19 4.99
N ALA A 226 -15.50 -19.14 4.10
CA ALA A 226 -16.79 -19.78 3.98
C ALA A 226 -17.11 -20.54 5.26
N LYS A 227 -18.39 -20.58 5.64
CA LYS A 227 -18.86 -21.28 6.82
C LYS A 227 -18.45 -22.76 6.79
N GLY A 228 -17.83 -23.21 7.86
CA GLY A 228 -17.36 -24.61 8.01
C GLY A 228 -15.93 -24.86 7.53
N LEU A 229 -15.25 -23.87 6.94
CA LEU A 229 -13.82 -23.98 6.64
C LEU A 229 -12.98 -23.58 7.86
N THR A 230 -11.87 -24.28 8.04
CA THR A 230 -10.87 -23.94 9.04
C THR A 230 -9.90 -22.92 8.42
N PRO A 231 -9.77 -21.71 8.98
CA PRO A 231 -8.82 -20.73 8.53
C PRO A 231 -7.37 -21.25 8.62
N GLN A 232 -6.58 -20.98 7.60
CA GLN A 232 -5.18 -21.38 7.50
C GLN A 232 -4.30 -20.20 7.13
N THR A 233 -3.09 -20.17 7.68
CA THR A 233 -2.05 -19.21 7.29
C THR A 233 -1.76 -19.36 5.80
N GLY A 234 -1.60 -18.23 5.11
CA GLY A 234 -1.35 -18.20 3.68
C GLY A 234 0.11 -18.46 3.31
N VAL A 235 0.47 -18.04 2.11
CA VAL A 235 1.81 -18.14 1.53
C VAL A 235 2.26 -16.75 1.08
N LEU A 236 3.54 -16.45 1.26
CA LEU A 236 4.16 -15.20 0.80
C LEU A 236 5.56 -15.55 0.29
N ARG A 237 5.74 -15.57 -1.04
CA ARG A 237 6.98 -16.04 -1.67
C ARG A 237 7.27 -15.41 -3.02
N ASP A 238 8.48 -15.65 -3.54
CA ASP A 238 8.96 -15.16 -4.85
C ASP A 238 8.82 -13.64 -4.98
N ILE A 239 9.44 -12.91 -4.05
CA ILE A 239 9.45 -11.45 -4.02
C ILE A 239 10.80 -10.95 -4.52
N ARG A 240 10.79 -10.05 -5.49
CA ARG A 240 11.97 -9.38 -6.01
C ARG A 240 11.88 -7.89 -5.80
N ILE A 241 12.86 -7.31 -5.13
CA ILE A 241 12.96 -5.88 -4.86
C ILE A 241 14.29 -5.40 -5.43
N ARG A 242 14.25 -4.41 -6.32
CA ARG A 242 15.45 -3.90 -6.97
C ARG A 242 15.46 -2.38 -7.04
N ASP A 243 16.64 -1.79 -6.82
CA ASP A 243 16.88 -0.35 -6.91
C ASP A 243 15.87 0.48 -6.11
N VAL A 244 15.90 0.32 -4.80
CA VAL A 244 15.05 1.04 -3.85
C VAL A 244 15.92 1.95 -3.00
N ALA A 245 15.60 3.24 -2.95
CA ALA A 245 16.26 4.20 -2.10
C ALA A 245 15.22 4.94 -1.23
N VAL A 246 15.43 4.91 0.08
CA VAL A 246 14.49 5.45 1.07
C VAL A 246 15.23 6.31 2.08
N GLU A 247 14.73 7.50 2.28
CA GLU A 247 15.08 8.38 3.38
C GLU A 247 13.96 8.39 4.41
N ILE A 248 14.26 7.86 5.60
CA ILE A 248 13.32 7.84 6.73
C ILE A 248 13.33 9.23 7.37
N GLY A 249 12.17 9.84 7.41
CA GLY A 249 11.99 11.19 7.94
C GLY A 249 11.35 11.24 9.32
N THR A 250 11.34 12.42 9.89
CA THR A 250 10.71 12.72 11.18
C THR A 250 9.73 13.88 11.08
N ARG A 251 9.54 14.44 9.88
CA ARG A 251 8.61 15.54 9.63
C ARG A 251 7.16 15.06 9.74
N SER A 252 6.30 15.94 10.19
CA SER A 252 4.88 15.65 10.22
C SER A 252 4.33 15.53 8.78
N TRP A 253 3.30 14.73 8.60
CA TRP A 253 2.61 14.56 7.33
C TRP A 253 2.16 15.91 6.72
N ARG A 254 1.65 16.82 7.56
CA ARG A 254 1.23 18.16 7.13
C ARG A 254 2.39 18.98 6.58
N GLU A 255 3.56 18.96 7.24
CA GLU A 255 4.76 19.68 6.76
C GLU A 255 5.20 19.14 5.40
N VAL A 256 5.21 17.83 5.21
CA VAL A 256 5.54 17.22 3.92
C VAL A 256 4.59 17.71 2.81
N LEU A 257 3.29 17.75 3.05
CA LEU A 257 2.31 18.24 2.08
C LEU A 257 2.49 19.73 1.76
N LEU A 258 2.73 20.57 2.78
CA LEU A 258 2.93 22.00 2.59
C LEU A 258 4.17 22.30 1.75
N ASP A 259 5.27 21.61 1.99
CA ASP A 259 6.51 21.77 1.22
C ASP A 259 6.33 21.38 -0.27
N HIS A 260 5.43 20.47 -0.55
CA HIS A 260 5.09 20.09 -1.91
C HIS A 260 3.97 20.94 -2.54
N GLY A 261 3.50 21.97 -1.84
CA GLY A 261 2.44 22.86 -2.34
C GLY A 261 1.11 22.14 -2.58
N ILE A 262 0.85 21.08 -1.83
CA ILE A 262 -0.38 20.29 -1.99
C ILE A 262 -1.58 21.07 -1.48
N PRO A 263 -2.62 21.30 -2.31
CA PRO A 263 -3.87 21.90 -1.85
C PRO A 263 -4.52 21.07 -0.74
N ASP A 264 -5.22 21.76 0.16
CA ASP A 264 -5.94 21.15 1.30
C ASP A 264 -5.01 20.46 2.34
N ALA A 265 -3.70 20.77 2.36
CA ALA A 265 -2.76 20.23 3.35
C ALA A 265 -3.16 20.51 4.80
N GLU A 266 -3.93 21.56 5.06
CA GLU A 266 -4.48 21.87 6.37
C GLU A 266 -5.47 20.81 6.89
N TRP A 267 -6.05 20.01 6.00
CA TRP A 267 -6.97 18.91 6.35
C TRP A 267 -6.24 17.60 6.70
N ALA A 268 -4.95 17.54 6.46
CA ALA A 268 -4.16 16.36 6.81
C ALA A 268 -4.21 16.13 8.33
N THR A 269 -4.88 15.06 8.73
CA THR A 269 -5.14 14.72 10.14
C THR A 269 -4.19 13.66 10.67
N GLY A 270 -3.27 13.19 9.83
CA GLY A 270 -2.28 12.18 10.19
C GLY A 270 -1.47 12.63 11.39
N MET A 271 -1.61 11.91 12.49
CA MET A 271 -0.75 12.08 13.65
C MET A 271 0.70 11.82 13.26
N PRO A 272 1.68 12.58 13.77
CA PRO A 272 3.08 12.19 13.59
C PRO A 272 3.25 10.77 14.14
N GLU A 273 3.44 9.80 13.27
CA GLU A 273 3.86 8.48 13.68
C GLU A 273 5.39 8.48 13.77
N ALA A 274 5.94 7.85 14.79
CA ALA A 274 7.36 7.59 14.82
C ALA A 274 7.72 6.63 13.67
N PRO A 275 8.88 6.83 13.02
CA PRO A 275 9.34 5.89 12.02
C PRO A 275 9.45 4.47 12.58
N TYR A 276 9.24 3.49 11.70
CA TYR A 276 9.34 2.07 12.04
C TYR A 276 10.55 1.44 11.36
N ASP A 277 11.12 0.45 12.02
CA ASP A 277 12.21 -0.34 11.43
C ASP A 277 11.69 -1.27 10.33
N SER A 278 12.45 -1.44 9.26
CA SER A 278 12.08 -2.33 8.16
C SER A 278 12.21 -3.80 8.54
N CYS A 279 11.26 -4.64 8.10
CA CYS A 279 11.34 -6.06 8.40
C CYS A 279 10.77 -6.98 7.31
N ILE A 280 11.27 -8.22 7.32
CA ILE A 280 10.68 -9.39 6.67
C ILE A 280 10.34 -10.37 7.79
N SER A 281 9.07 -10.67 7.98
CA SER A 281 8.63 -11.46 9.13
C SER A 281 7.54 -12.47 8.76
N GLY A 282 7.89 -13.75 8.88
CA GLY A 282 6.93 -14.86 8.91
C GLY A 282 6.44 -15.17 10.33
N LEU A 283 6.04 -16.41 10.53
CA LEU A 283 5.67 -17.02 11.81
C LEU A 283 6.44 -18.30 12.02
N PRO A 284 6.61 -18.78 13.26
CA PRO A 284 7.13 -20.12 13.52
C PRO A 284 6.35 -21.17 12.73
N GLY A 285 7.04 -21.97 11.91
CA GLY A 285 6.43 -22.96 11.03
C GLY A 285 5.81 -22.45 9.72
N HIS A 286 5.69 -21.11 9.54
CA HIS A 286 5.19 -20.48 8.32
C HIS A 286 6.13 -19.36 7.89
N ARG A 287 7.05 -19.69 6.99
CA ARG A 287 8.10 -18.76 6.58
C ARG A 287 7.69 -17.91 5.38
N VAL A 288 8.20 -16.68 5.35
CA VAL A 288 8.31 -15.92 4.09
C VAL A 288 9.43 -16.56 3.26
N GLU A 289 9.18 -16.83 1.98
CA GLU A 289 10.10 -17.62 1.18
C GLU A 289 10.61 -16.88 -0.07
N LYS A 290 11.87 -17.11 -0.43
CA LYS A 290 12.47 -16.67 -1.70
C LYS A 290 12.30 -15.16 -1.93
N VAL A 291 12.91 -14.35 -1.08
CA VAL A 291 12.96 -12.89 -1.23
C VAL A 291 14.35 -12.49 -1.71
N VAL A 292 14.41 -11.81 -2.85
CA VAL A 292 15.66 -11.25 -3.38
C VAL A 292 15.57 -9.74 -3.37
N ILE A 293 16.48 -9.11 -2.64
CA ILE A 293 16.61 -7.65 -2.57
C ILE A 293 17.98 -7.27 -3.16
N ASP A 294 17.98 -6.43 -4.19
CA ASP A 294 19.18 -6.00 -4.89
C ASP A 294 19.18 -4.46 -5.07
N GLY A 295 20.17 -3.78 -4.51
CA GLY A 295 20.24 -2.32 -4.55
C GLY A 295 19.23 -1.65 -3.59
N PHE A 296 19.30 -1.97 -2.30
CA PHE A 296 18.44 -1.43 -1.26
C PHE A 296 19.19 -0.44 -0.38
N LYS A 297 18.88 0.84 -0.51
CA LYS A 297 19.54 1.93 0.18
C LYS A 297 18.59 2.60 1.15
N VAL A 298 18.91 2.59 2.44
CA VAL A 298 18.05 3.19 3.47
C VAL A 298 18.87 4.09 4.37
N ARG A 299 18.45 5.33 4.51
CA ARG A 299 18.97 6.29 5.45
C ARG A 299 17.96 6.49 6.58
N VAL A 300 18.38 6.26 7.82
CA VAL A 300 17.52 6.33 9.01
C VAL A 300 18.02 7.38 9.99
N PRO A 301 17.15 7.94 10.85
CA PRO A 301 17.59 8.83 11.93
C PRO A 301 18.59 8.18 12.89
N GLY A 302 18.40 6.91 13.24
CA GLY A 302 19.22 6.19 14.22
C GLY A 302 18.94 6.62 15.67
N GLY A 303 19.92 6.37 16.55
CA GLY A 303 19.89 6.86 17.93
C GLY A 303 19.48 5.83 18.98
N ALA A 304 19.25 4.56 18.60
CA ALA A 304 18.97 3.51 19.59
C ALA A 304 20.19 3.26 20.49
N GLN A 305 19.95 3.12 21.80
CA GLN A 305 20.99 2.94 22.81
C GLN A 305 21.25 1.47 23.15
N SER A 306 20.41 0.55 22.68
CA SER A 306 20.52 -0.89 22.95
C SER A 306 20.01 -1.71 21.78
N VAL A 307 20.42 -2.96 21.74
CA VAL A 307 20.00 -3.96 20.76
C VAL A 307 18.93 -4.84 21.39
N PRO A 308 17.68 -4.84 20.90
CA PRO A 308 16.66 -5.78 21.35
C PRO A 308 17.05 -7.22 21.07
N ASP A 309 16.69 -8.15 21.99
CA ASP A 309 16.91 -9.57 21.77
C ASP A 309 15.86 -10.12 20.79
N ALA A 310 16.31 -10.59 19.65
CA ALA A 310 15.48 -11.14 18.60
C ALA A 310 14.59 -12.32 19.06
N ALA A 311 15.09 -13.13 20.00
CA ALA A 311 14.36 -14.30 20.52
C ALA A 311 13.17 -13.94 21.42
N THR A 312 13.15 -12.74 21.98
CA THR A 312 12.10 -12.28 22.90
C THR A 312 11.03 -11.42 22.22
N LEU A 313 11.20 -11.08 20.94
CA LEU A 313 10.22 -10.30 20.22
C LEU A 313 8.87 -11.03 20.10
N PRO A 314 7.74 -10.34 20.36
CA PRO A 314 6.42 -10.98 20.28
C PRO A 314 6.09 -11.41 18.84
N GLU A 315 5.41 -12.53 18.66
CA GLU A 315 5.01 -13.01 17.33
C GLU A 315 3.81 -12.26 16.74
N ARG A 316 2.83 -11.89 17.56
CA ARG A 316 1.64 -11.16 17.13
C ARG A 316 0.96 -11.75 15.86
N PRO A 317 0.65 -13.06 15.83
CA PRO A 317 0.18 -13.71 14.61
C PRO A 317 -1.14 -13.16 14.10
N ASP A 318 -2.04 -12.80 14.98
CA ASP A 318 -3.41 -12.31 14.73
C ASP A 318 -3.53 -10.78 14.69
N ALA A 319 -2.45 -10.07 15.00
CA ALA A 319 -2.47 -8.61 15.01
C ALA A 319 -2.61 -8.00 13.61
N TYR A 320 -3.13 -6.76 13.56
CA TYR A 320 -3.02 -5.93 12.35
C TYR A 320 -1.53 -5.80 11.99
N PRO A 321 -1.13 -6.01 10.73
CA PRO A 321 0.29 -6.09 10.35
C PRO A 321 0.96 -4.70 10.32
N HIS A 322 1.06 -4.09 11.46
CA HIS A 322 1.64 -2.77 11.64
C HIS A 322 3.14 -2.88 11.98
N GLY A 323 3.97 -2.02 11.41
CA GLY A 323 5.42 -2.06 11.64
C GLY A 323 5.82 -1.94 13.12
N GLY A 324 5.04 -1.21 13.92
CA GLY A 324 5.26 -1.04 15.35
C GLY A 324 4.83 -2.20 16.25
N ASN A 325 4.24 -3.28 15.72
CA ASN A 325 3.72 -4.39 16.55
C ASN A 325 4.78 -5.14 17.35
N PHE A 326 6.02 -5.09 16.89
CA PHE A 326 7.12 -5.80 17.52
C PHE A 326 7.90 -4.92 18.51
N GLY A 327 7.61 -3.63 18.58
CA GLY A 327 8.49 -2.66 19.24
C GLY A 327 9.77 -2.40 18.44
N PRO A 328 10.81 -1.85 19.07
CA PRO A 328 12.10 -1.67 18.42
C PRO A 328 12.68 -2.99 17.93
N LEU A 329 13.21 -3.01 16.70
CA LEU A 329 13.80 -4.21 16.10
C LEU A 329 15.30 -4.30 16.35
N PRO A 330 15.92 -5.51 16.23
CA PRO A 330 17.34 -5.73 16.47
C PRO A 330 18.28 -5.10 15.43
N ALA A 331 17.73 -4.48 14.37
CA ALA A 331 18.50 -3.81 13.33
C ALA A 331 17.87 -2.46 12.99
N TYR A 332 18.69 -1.47 12.65
CA TYR A 332 18.17 -0.17 12.21
C TYR A 332 17.82 -0.13 10.72
N GLY A 333 18.36 -1.03 9.90
CA GLY A 333 18.16 -1.06 8.45
C GLY A 333 17.16 -2.13 8.01
N LEU A 334 17.45 -3.41 8.28
CA LEU A 334 16.56 -4.53 7.94
C LEU A 334 16.65 -5.66 8.94
N PHE A 335 15.52 -6.05 9.52
CA PHE A 335 15.40 -7.25 10.34
C PHE A 335 14.67 -8.35 9.59
N VAL A 336 15.21 -9.59 9.62
CA VAL A 336 14.63 -10.76 8.94
C VAL A 336 14.39 -11.86 9.95
N ARG A 337 13.12 -12.35 10.07
CA ARG A 337 12.82 -13.50 10.91
C ARG A 337 11.77 -14.42 10.31
N HIS A 338 11.82 -15.70 10.67
CA HIS A 338 10.95 -16.75 10.15
C HIS A 338 10.84 -16.66 8.62
N ALA A 339 11.97 -16.64 7.96
CA ALA A 339 12.08 -16.52 6.52
C ALA A 339 13.08 -17.53 5.96
N GLN A 340 12.93 -17.91 4.69
CA GLN A 340 13.80 -18.86 4.03
C GLN A 340 14.16 -18.40 2.62
N GLY A 341 15.46 -18.60 2.23
CA GLY A 341 15.91 -18.20 0.91
C GLY A 341 15.89 -16.70 0.68
N VAL A 342 16.24 -15.91 1.71
CA VAL A 342 16.34 -14.45 1.61
C VAL A 342 17.74 -14.06 1.19
N THR A 343 17.85 -13.30 0.12
CA THR A 343 19.14 -12.78 -0.38
C THR A 343 19.11 -11.27 -0.42
N LEU A 344 20.10 -10.64 0.22
CA LEU A 344 20.32 -9.20 0.21
C LEU A 344 21.62 -8.90 -0.56
N LYS A 345 21.56 -8.10 -1.61
CA LYS A 345 22.69 -7.71 -2.46
C LYS A 345 22.75 -6.20 -2.63
N ASN A 346 23.98 -5.67 -2.74
CA ASN A 346 24.18 -4.25 -3.05
C ASN A 346 23.35 -3.31 -2.15
N ALA A 347 23.16 -3.69 -0.88
CA ALA A 347 22.43 -2.89 0.09
C ALA A 347 23.36 -1.96 0.85
N SER A 348 22.85 -0.79 1.21
CA SER A 348 23.55 0.15 2.09
C SER A 348 22.57 0.76 3.09
N PHE A 349 23.01 0.86 4.33
CA PHE A 349 22.25 1.41 5.43
C PHE A 349 23.07 2.48 6.13
N GLU A 350 22.51 3.68 6.20
CA GLU A 350 23.14 4.83 6.85
C GLU A 350 22.30 5.24 8.05
N SER A 351 22.95 5.43 9.19
CA SER A 351 22.34 5.98 10.39
C SER A 351 22.89 7.40 10.61
N VAL A 352 22.01 8.40 10.67
CA VAL A 352 22.40 9.81 10.85
C VAL A 352 23.05 10.02 12.22
N HIS A 353 22.47 9.44 13.26
CA HIS A 353 23.02 9.43 14.60
C HIS A 353 23.57 8.05 14.93
N PRO A 354 24.60 7.93 15.79
CA PRO A 354 25.08 6.65 16.26
C PRO A 354 23.95 5.76 16.76
N ASP A 355 23.92 4.51 16.30
CA ASP A 355 22.89 3.53 16.68
C ASP A 355 23.60 2.27 17.21
N ALA A 356 23.17 1.76 18.35
CA ALA A 356 23.77 0.57 18.94
C ALA A 356 23.45 -0.72 18.17
N ARG A 357 22.41 -0.69 17.34
CA ARG A 357 21.99 -1.84 16.55
C ARG A 357 22.82 -1.99 15.27
N PRO A 358 23.02 -3.19 14.75
CA PRO A 358 23.61 -3.39 13.43
C PRO A 358 22.68 -2.93 12.31
N PRO A 359 23.21 -2.69 11.09
CA PRO A 359 22.39 -2.36 9.93
C PRO A 359 21.43 -3.50 9.52
N VAL A 360 21.85 -4.75 9.72
CA VAL A 360 21.05 -5.93 9.38
C VAL A 360 21.16 -6.95 10.52
N ALA A 361 20.03 -7.54 10.87
CA ALA A 361 19.97 -8.66 11.81
C ALA A 361 18.96 -9.72 11.33
N PHE A 362 19.12 -10.95 11.77
CA PHE A 362 18.23 -12.04 11.41
C PHE A 362 18.05 -13.03 12.55
N PHE A 363 16.91 -13.71 12.56
CA PHE A 363 16.54 -14.74 13.54
C PHE A 363 15.66 -15.79 12.87
N ASP A 364 15.93 -17.08 13.07
CA ASP A 364 15.24 -18.18 12.38
C ASP A 364 15.08 -17.93 10.88
N ALA A 365 16.19 -17.60 10.24
CA ALA A 365 16.25 -17.35 8.80
C ALA A 365 17.40 -18.18 8.19
N PRO A 366 17.23 -19.51 8.07
CA PRO A 366 18.22 -20.36 7.40
C PRO A 366 18.38 -19.90 5.95
N ASP A 367 19.59 -20.04 5.42
CA ASP A 367 19.96 -19.62 4.07
C ASP A 367 19.86 -18.09 3.81
N PHE A 368 19.78 -17.27 4.86
CA PHE A 368 19.93 -15.83 4.71
C PHE A 368 21.34 -15.51 4.20
N SER A 369 21.41 -14.88 3.04
CA SER A 369 22.69 -14.43 2.49
C SER A 369 22.72 -12.91 2.38
N ASN A 370 23.76 -12.33 2.95
CA ASN A 370 24.03 -10.89 2.88
C ASN A 370 25.32 -10.69 2.07
N LEU A 371 25.16 -10.30 0.81
CA LEU A 371 26.23 -10.00 -0.13
C LEU A 371 26.45 -8.49 -0.22
N VAL A 372 26.47 -7.82 0.92
CA VAL A 372 26.80 -6.39 1.00
C VAL A 372 28.28 -6.26 0.71
N THR A 373 28.64 -5.62 -0.39
CA THR A 373 30.00 -5.15 -0.60
C THR A 373 30.28 -4.08 0.46
N ALA A 374 31.30 -4.30 1.27
CA ALA A 374 31.77 -3.24 2.16
C ALA A 374 32.10 -1.99 1.33
N PRO A 375 31.84 -0.78 1.84
CA PRO A 375 32.12 0.46 1.14
C PRO A 375 33.59 0.63 0.78
#